data_3d53bb03ed3e39fe1be8cb458a6b7a3b
#
_entry.id   3d53bb03ed3e39fe1be8cb458a6b7a3b
#
_cell.length_a   1.000
_cell.length_b   1.000
_cell.length_c   1.000
_cell.angle_alpha   90.00
_cell.angle_beta   90.00
_cell.angle_gamma   90.00
#
_symmetry.space_group_name_H-M   'P 1'
#
loop_
_entity.id
_entity.type
_entity.pdbx_description
1 polymer ?
#
loop_
_entity_poly.entity_id
_entity_poly.type
_entity_poly.pdbx_seq_one_letter_code
_entity_poly.pdbx_strand_id
1 'polypeptide(L)'
;MKYSNKLELVDAIKNNANLFIKEYSDLEETCINKIDKEIEYSPFQMLVFCIGWIDLVLSWEEEEQKGIQETSLAIEWKWNELSWLYQSFYDKYNNYSLNELINIFNTKVKKIIDLINNLSDEELFEDGKRIWAKTKGKKFSICRLVHLNTVTNFKNFRARIRKWKKNNK
;
A
#
# COMPACT_ATOMS: atom_id res chain seq x y z
N MET A 1 8.63 -15.37 -2.44
CA MET A 1 7.43 -15.24 -1.58
C MET A 1 6.44 -16.29 -2.05
N LYS A 2 5.94 -17.14 -1.16
CA LYS A 2 4.98 -18.18 -1.49
C LYS A 2 3.97 -18.25 -0.33
N TYR A 3 2.69 -18.02 -0.63
CA TYR A 3 1.58 -18.30 0.26
C TYR A 3 0.93 -19.61 -0.21
N SER A 4 0.58 -20.47 0.72
CA SER A 4 -0.05 -21.76 0.41
C SER A 4 -1.56 -21.64 0.21
N ASN A 5 -2.15 -20.59 0.78
CA ASN A 5 -3.57 -20.33 0.70
C ASN A 5 -3.88 -18.85 0.98
N LYS A 6 -5.11 -18.47 0.75
CA LYS A 6 -5.65 -17.11 0.94
C LYS A 6 -5.50 -16.61 2.38
N LEU A 7 -5.72 -17.47 3.36
CA LEU A 7 -5.66 -17.11 4.79
C LEU A 7 -4.26 -16.64 5.19
N GLU A 8 -3.21 -17.31 4.72
CA GLU A 8 -1.82 -16.90 4.99
C GLU A 8 -1.50 -15.49 4.49
N LEU A 9 -2.01 -15.12 3.31
CA LEU A 9 -1.86 -13.75 2.79
C LEU A 9 -2.62 -12.74 3.66
N VAL A 10 -3.86 -13.05 4.01
CA VAL A 10 -4.71 -12.19 4.85
C VAL A 10 -4.06 -11.98 6.22
N ASP A 11 -3.57 -13.04 6.86
CA ASP A 11 -2.90 -12.95 8.15
C ASP A 11 -1.60 -12.16 8.07
N ALA A 12 -0.82 -12.33 6.99
CA ALA A 12 0.38 -11.55 6.77
C ALA A 12 0.06 -10.05 6.63
N ILE A 13 -1.02 -9.68 5.91
CA ILE A 13 -1.46 -8.29 5.78
C ILE A 13 -1.89 -7.74 7.13
N LYS A 14 -2.79 -8.42 7.86
CA LYS A 14 -3.29 -8.00 9.18
C LYS A 14 -2.15 -7.77 10.17
N ASN A 15 -1.28 -8.76 10.29
CA ASN A 15 -0.17 -8.69 11.24
C ASN A 15 0.78 -7.52 10.94
N ASN A 16 1.17 -7.33 9.67
CA ASN A 16 2.09 -6.25 9.31
C ASN A 16 1.42 -4.88 9.34
N ALA A 17 0.14 -4.76 8.99
CA ALA A 17 -0.63 -3.53 9.14
C ALA A 17 -0.71 -3.10 10.61
N ASN A 18 -1.08 -4.02 11.51
CA ASN A 18 -1.15 -3.75 12.94
C ASN A 18 0.19 -3.33 13.52
N LEU A 19 1.28 -4.01 13.14
CA LEU A 19 2.62 -3.67 13.59
C LEU A 19 3.09 -2.31 13.05
N PHE A 20 2.73 -1.96 11.82
CA PHE A 20 3.07 -0.68 11.21
C PHE A 20 2.28 0.46 11.85
N ILE A 21 0.96 0.33 11.95
CA ILE A 21 0.12 1.42 12.48
C ILE A 21 0.37 1.67 13.97
N LYS A 22 0.76 0.65 14.73
CA LYS A 22 1.15 0.79 16.13
C LYS A 22 2.31 1.76 16.34
N GLU A 23 3.20 1.90 15.35
CA GLU A 23 4.32 2.85 15.44
C GLU A 23 3.86 4.32 15.46
N TYR A 24 2.59 4.60 15.13
CA TYR A 24 2.02 5.95 15.13
C TYR A 24 1.31 6.31 16.44
N SER A 25 1.13 5.35 17.37
CA SER A 25 0.34 5.55 18.60
C SER A 25 0.94 6.55 19.59
N ASP A 26 2.22 6.83 19.51
CA ASP A 26 2.98 7.75 20.37
C ASP A 26 3.53 8.97 19.61
N LEU A 27 3.03 9.25 18.40
CA LEU A 27 3.40 10.39 17.60
C LEU A 27 2.41 11.55 17.80
N GLU A 28 2.95 12.75 17.97
CA GLU A 28 2.16 13.96 18.03
C GLU A 28 1.88 14.51 16.63
N GLU A 29 0.71 15.13 16.45
CA GLU A 29 0.31 15.79 15.20
C GLU A 29 1.35 16.81 14.71
N THR A 30 1.98 17.51 15.64
CA THR A 30 2.98 18.56 15.35
C THR A 30 4.23 18.05 14.66
N CYS A 31 4.54 16.76 14.81
CA CYS A 31 5.79 16.19 14.28
C CYS A 31 5.63 15.34 13.01
N ILE A 32 4.38 15.02 12.61
CA ILE A 32 4.14 14.06 11.51
C ILE A 32 4.67 14.51 10.16
N ASN A 33 4.80 15.81 9.93
CA ASN A 33 5.31 16.38 8.68
C ASN A 33 6.82 16.63 8.68
N LYS A 34 7.52 16.33 9.80
CA LYS A 34 8.96 16.53 9.90
C LYS A 34 9.72 15.47 9.09
N ILE A 35 10.36 15.92 8.00
CA ILE A 35 11.20 15.06 7.17
C ILE A 35 12.54 14.83 7.91
N ASP A 36 12.93 13.58 8.05
CA ASP A 36 14.25 13.19 8.53
C ASP A 36 15.25 13.12 7.37
N LYS A 37 16.43 13.74 7.51
CA LYS A 37 17.42 13.85 6.44
C LYS A 37 18.01 12.49 6.02
N GLU A 38 18.10 11.54 6.94
CA GLU A 38 18.68 10.22 6.69
C GLU A 38 17.65 9.25 6.11
N ILE A 39 16.38 9.41 6.50
CA ILE A 39 15.26 8.57 6.07
C ILE A 39 14.64 9.10 4.77
N GLU A 40 14.73 10.42 4.53
CA GLU A 40 14.14 11.16 3.39
C GLU A 40 12.62 11.15 3.36
N TYR A 41 11.96 10.76 4.46
CA TYR A 41 10.51 10.72 4.62
C TYR A 41 10.09 11.31 5.98
N SER A 42 8.90 11.90 6.01
CA SER A 42 8.16 12.18 7.24
C SER A 42 7.24 11.02 7.62
N PRO A 43 6.77 10.94 8.88
CA PRO A 43 5.73 10.00 9.28
C PRO A 43 4.47 10.06 8.40
N PHE A 44 4.00 11.28 8.08
CA PHE A 44 2.89 11.52 7.16
C PHE A 44 3.13 10.85 5.79
N GLN A 45 4.28 11.13 5.17
CA GLN A 45 4.60 10.58 3.85
C GLN A 45 4.64 9.05 3.84
N MET A 46 5.20 8.43 4.90
CA MET A 46 5.25 6.97 5.02
C MET A 46 3.87 6.34 5.14
N LEU A 47 2.96 6.95 5.91
CA LEU A 47 1.59 6.46 6.08
C LEU A 47 0.78 6.63 4.79
N VAL A 48 0.82 7.82 4.21
CA VAL A 48 0.09 8.16 2.98
C VAL A 48 0.58 7.35 1.79
N PHE A 49 1.87 7.06 1.69
CA PHE A 49 2.41 6.15 0.68
C PHE A 49 1.73 4.76 0.75
N CYS A 50 1.61 4.20 1.96
CA CYS A 50 0.94 2.90 2.13
C CYS A 50 -0.55 2.97 1.77
N ILE A 51 -1.25 4.04 2.16
CA ILE A 51 -2.66 4.27 1.80
C ILE A 51 -2.81 4.37 0.28
N GLY A 52 -1.98 5.18 -0.38
CA GLY A 52 -2.04 5.44 -1.81
C GLY A 52 -1.87 4.19 -2.66
N TRP A 53 -0.96 3.30 -2.30
CA TRP A 53 -0.78 2.04 -3.01
C TRP A 53 -1.95 1.07 -2.84
N ILE A 54 -2.56 1.02 -1.65
CA ILE A 54 -3.79 0.21 -1.47
C ILE A 54 -4.93 0.81 -2.30
N ASP A 55 -5.08 2.14 -2.30
CA ASP A 55 -6.07 2.84 -3.11
C ASP A 55 -5.94 2.51 -4.60
N LEU A 56 -4.72 2.51 -5.12
CA LEU A 56 -4.48 2.16 -6.52
C LEU A 56 -4.91 0.73 -6.85
N VAL A 57 -4.52 -0.24 -6.04
CA VAL A 57 -4.90 -1.65 -6.25
C VAL A 57 -6.43 -1.79 -6.24
N LEU A 58 -7.10 -1.15 -5.29
CA LEU A 58 -8.57 -1.18 -5.21
C LEU A 58 -9.24 -0.47 -6.40
N SER A 59 -8.68 0.67 -6.85
CA SER A 59 -9.18 1.41 -8.02
C SER A 59 -9.03 0.59 -9.30
N TRP A 60 -7.88 -0.03 -9.53
CA TRP A 60 -7.66 -0.88 -10.71
C TRP A 60 -8.63 -2.06 -10.76
N GLU A 61 -8.88 -2.72 -9.63
CA GLU A 61 -9.86 -3.80 -9.57
C GLU A 61 -11.26 -3.29 -9.87
N GLU A 62 -11.67 -2.18 -9.27
CA GLU A 62 -12.98 -1.57 -9.50
C GLU A 62 -13.17 -1.14 -10.96
N GLU A 63 -12.16 -0.54 -11.58
CA GLU A 63 -12.17 -0.11 -12.97
C GLU A 63 -12.27 -1.30 -13.92
N GLU A 64 -11.49 -2.36 -13.69
CA GLU A 64 -11.57 -3.58 -14.50
C GLU A 64 -12.95 -4.25 -14.39
N GLN A 65 -13.56 -4.30 -13.19
CA GLN A 65 -14.92 -4.83 -12.99
C GLN A 65 -15.99 -3.99 -13.73
N LYS A 66 -15.75 -2.70 -13.95
CA LYS A 66 -16.59 -1.82 -14.76
C LYS A 66 -16.30 -1.91 -16.27
N GLY A 67 -15.37 -2.76 -16.69
CA GLY A 67 -14.97 -2.92 -18.10
C GLY A 67 -14.07 -1.81 -18.64
N ILE A 68 -13.46 -1.00 -17.76
CA ILE A 68 -12.50 0.03 -18.14
C ILE A 68 -11.14 -0.63 -18.36
N GLN A 69 -10.64 -0.58 -19.60
CA GLN A 69 -9.41 -1.30 -19.99
C GLN A 69 -8.12 -0.47 -19.87
N GLU A 70 -8.21 0.80 -19.52
CA GLU A 70 -7.05 1.73 -19.50
C GLU A 70 -6.21 1.70 -18.21
N THR A 71 -6.36 0.68 -17.38
CA THR A 71 -5.86 0.64 -16.01
C THR A 71 -4.39 0.28 -15.84
N SER A 72 -3.66 0.01 -16.93
CA SER A 72 -2.30 -0.56 -16.83
C SER A 72 -1.16 0.46 -16.61
N LEU A 73 -1.44 1.73 -16.44
CA LEU A 73 -0.43 2.79 -16.46
C LEU A 73 0.65 2.67 -15.38
N ALA A 74 0.29 2.25 -14.18
CA ALA A 74 1.23 2.26 -13.06
C ALA A 74 2.28 1.13 -13.09
N ILE A 75 2.02 0.04 -13.78
CA ILE A 75 2.97 -1.08 -13.88
C ILE A 75 3.98 -0.88 -15.01
N GLU A 76 3.66 -0.03 -15.98
CA GLU A 76 4.56 0.31 -17.11
C GLU A 76 5.61 1.37 -16.74
N TRP A 77 5.43 2.08 -15.63
CA TRP A 77 6.37 3.13 -15.22
C TRP A 77 7.64 2.55 -14.63
N LYS A 78 8.74 3.14 -15.03
CA LYS A 78 10.02 2.89 -14.36
C LYS A 78 9.95 3.47 -12.94
N TRP A 79 10.54 2.77 -11.99
CA TRP A 79 10.55 3.18 -10.58
C TRP A 79 11.05 4.61 -10.33
N ASN A 80 11.91 5.14 -11.22
CA ASN A 80 12.43 6.50 -11.14
C ASN A 80 11.47 7.57 -11.70
N GLU A 81 10.34 7.17 -12.27
CA GLU A 81 9.34 8.07 -12.86
C GLU A 81 8.09 8.22 -11.95
N LEU A 82 8.09 7.61 -10.77
CA LEU A 82 6.93 7.56 -9.86
C LEU A 82 6.84 8.76 -8.89
N SER A 83 7.77 9.71 -8.94
CA SER A 83 7.78 10.85 -8.01
C SER A 83 6.48 11.67 -8.06
N TRP A 84 5.92 11.89 -9.24
CA TRP A 84 4.65 12.58 -9.41
C TRP A 84 3.46 11.79 -8.82
N LEU A 85 3.49 10.46 -8.91
CA LEU A 85 2.47 9.60 -8.31
C LEU A 85 2.50 9.71 -6.79
N TYR A 86 3.69 9.66 -6.19
CA TYR A 86 3.82 9.82 -4.73
C TYR A 86 3.36 11.21 -4.29
N GLN A 87 3.70 12.25 -5.07
CA GLN A 87 3.21 13.60 -4.80
C GLN A 87 1.69 13.65 -4.86
N SER A 88 1.04 13.01 -5.83
CA SER A 88 -0.42 12.96 -5.92
C SER A 88 -1.07 12.29 -4.69
N PHE A 89 -0.42 11.27 -4.11
CA PHE A 89 -0.88 10.68 -2.85
C PHE A 89 -0.81 11.71 -1.71
N TYR A 90 0.32 12.41 -1.58
CA TYR A 90 0.52 13.40 -0.53
C TYR A 90 -0.48 14.55 -0.66
N ASP A 91 -0.70 15.07 -1.86
CA ASP A 91 -1.67 16.15 -2.13
C ASP A 91 -3.10 15.74 -1.80
N LYS A 92 -3.47 14.49 -2.11
CA LYS A 92 -4.81 13.96 -1.81
C LYS A 92 -5.12 13.93 -0.31
N TYR A 93 -4.11 13.72 0.52
CA TYR A 93 -4.27 13.49 1.95
C TYR A 93 -3.70 14.59 2.84
N ASN A 94 -3.22 15.71 2.30
CA ASN A 94 -2.51 16.77 3.02
C ASN A 94 -3.35 17.51 4.09
N ASN A 95 -4.68 17.45 3.99
CA ASN A 95 -5.60 18.13 4.91
C ASN A 95 -6.15 17.22 6.02
N TYR A 96 -5.72 15.96 6.07
CA TYR A 96 -6.18 15.01 7.08
C TYR A 96 -5.26 15.00 8.29
N SER A 97 -5.84 14.97 9.49
CA SER A 97 -5.14 14.74 10.74
C SER A 97 -4.56 13.32 10.82
N LEU A 98 -3.60 13.10 11.71
CA LEU A 98 -3.03 11.78 11.95
C LEU A 98 -4.10 10.74 12.30
N ASN A 99 -5.05 11.09 13.15
CA ASN A 99 -6.13 10.18 13.53
C ASN A 99 -7.03 9.81 12.33
N GLU A 100 -7.35 10.76 11.48
CA GLU A 100 -8.11 10.50 10.26
C GLU A 100 -7.34 9.60 9.30
N LEU A 101 -6.04 9.85 9.12
CA LEU A 101 -5.17 9.00 8.28
C LEU A 101 -5.07 7.57 8.81
N ILE A 102 -4.98 7.39 10.14
CA ILE A 102 -5.01 6.06 10.77
C ILE A 102 -6.33 5.34 10.49
N ASN A 103 -7.46 6.04 10.60
CA ASN A 103 -8.78 5.48 10.30
C ASN A 103 -8.92 5.12 8.81
N ILE A 104 -8.45 5.98 7.92
CA ILE A 104 -8.41 5.73 6.47
C ILE A 104 -7.57 4.49 6.18
N PHE A 105 -6.36 4.41 6.73
CA PHE A 105 -5.47 3.25 6.57
C PHE A 105 -6.16 1.95 6.98
N ASN A 106 -6.74 1.91 8.18
CA ASN A 106 -7.44 0.72 8.69
C ASN A 106 -8.62 0.31 7.80
N THR A 107 -9.39 1.30 7.31
CA THR A 107 -10.49 1.08 6.37
C THR A 107 -10.00 0.50 5.04
N LYS A 108 -8.89 1.01 4.50
CA LYS A 108 -8.30 0.52 3.24
C LYS A 108 -7.72 -0.89 3.40
N VAL A 109 -7.08 -1.18 4.53
CA VAL A 109 -6.59 -2.54 4.85
C VAL A 109 -7.77 -3.52 4.92
N LYS A 110 -8.90 -3.12 5.51
CA LYS A 110 -10.10 -3.96 5.51
C LYS A 110 -10.60 -4.22 4.08
N LYS A 111 -10.71 -3.18 3.25
CA LYS A 111 -11.19 -3.31 1.86
C LYS A 111 -10.30 -4.23 1.02
N ILE A 112 -8.96 -4.16 1.15
CA ILE A 112 -8.07 -5.07 0.41
C ILE A 112 -8.19 -6.52 0.89
N ILE A 113 -8.47 -6.74 2.16
CA ILE A 113 -8.75 -8.08 2.71
C ILE A 113 -10.08 -8.60 2.19
N ASP A 114 -11.12 -7.75 2.14
CA ASP A 114 -12.43 -8.11 1.58
C ASP A 114 -12.30 -8.47 0.10
N LEU A 115 -11.50 -7.72 -0.67
CA LEU A 115 -11.18 -8.08 -2.06
C LEU A 115 -10.56 -9.48 -2.14
N ILE A 116 -9.51 -9.76 -1.36
CA ILE A 116 -8.85 -11.08 -1.35
C ILE A 116 -9.83 -12.20 -1.04
N ASN A 117 -10.71 -12.00 -0.05
CA ASN A 117 -11.69 -13.00 0.36
C ASN A 117 -12.71 -13.31 -0.73
N ASN A 118 -13.06 -12.33 -1.57
CA ASN A 118 -14.03 -12.47 -2.66
C ASN A 118 -13.44 -13.10 -3.93
N LEU A 119 -12.13 -13.12 -4.10
CA LEU A 119 -11.48 -13.77 -5.26
C LEU A 119 -11.47 -15.29 -5.08
N SER A 120 -11.53 -16.06 -6.18
CA SER A 120 -11.19 -17.47 -6.17
C SER A 120 -9.67 -17.67 -5.96
N ASP A 121 -9.26 -18.89 -5.61
CA ASP A 121 -7.83 -19.21 -5.51
C ASP A 121 -7.14 -19.08 -6.87
N GLU A 122 -7.80 -19.47 -7.95
CA GLU A 122 -7.31 -19.31 -9.32
C GLU A 122 -7.07 -17.82 -9.65
N GLU A 123 -8.05 -16.95 -9.39
CA GLU A 123 -7.91 -15.52 -9.63
C GLU A 123 -6.75 -14.90 -8.81
N LEU A 124 -6.64 -15.31 -7.55
CA LEU A 124 -5.65 -14.74 -6.63
C LEU A 124 -4.21 -15.19 -6.94
N PHE A 125 -4.01 -16.49 -7.24
CA PHE A 125 -2.68 -17.07 -7.30
C PHE A 125 -2.12 -17.27 -8.70
N GLU A 126 -2.97 -17.37 -9.73
CA GLU A 126 -2.48 -17.53 -11.10
C GLU A 126 -2.10 -16.19 -11.73
N ASP A 127 -1.07 -16.22 -12.57
CA ASP A 127 -0.58 -15.02 -13.23
C ASP A 127 -1.51 -14.55 -14.36
N GLY A 128 -1.75 -13.25 -14.42
CA GLY A 128 -2.44 -12.61 -15.54
C GLY A 128 -3.97 -12.75 -15.54
N LYS A 129 -4.58 -13.02 -14.39
CA LYS A 129 -6.05 -13.07 -14.25
C LYS A 129 -6.73 -11.70 -14.25
N ARG A 130 -5.96 -10.61 -14.16
CA ARG A 130 -6.42 -9.22 -14.28
C ARG A 130 -5.60 -8.48 -15.33
N ILE A 131 -6.22 -7.53 -16.03
CA ILE A 131 -5.55 -6.67 -17.01
C ILE A 131 -4.52 -5.79 -16.31
N TRP A 132 -4.89 -5.19 -15.17
CA TRP A 132 -4.00 -4.36 -14.35
C TRP A 132 -2.81 -5.12 -13.75
N ALA A 133 -2.85 -6.45 -13.76
CA ALA A 133 -1.75 -7.31 -13.33
C ALA A 133 -0.82 -7.74 -14.49
N LYS A 134 -0.91 -7.08 -15.64
CA LYS A 134 -0.09 -7.37 -16.83
C LYS A 134 0.70 -6.14 -17.24
N THR A 135 1.91 -6.37 -17.73
CA THR A 135 2.76 -5.38 -18.43
C THR A 135 3.18 -5.94 -19.78
N LYS A 136 3.83 -5.12 -20.61
CA LYS A 136 4.47 -5.61 -21.85
C LYS A 136 5.45 -6.74 -21.52
N GLY A 137 5.06 -7.97 -21.82
CA GLY A 137 5.90 -9.17 -21.66
C GLY A 137 5.93 -9.81 -20.27
N LYS A 138 5.17 -9.30 -19.27
CA LYS A 138 5.09 -9.91 -17.94
C LYS A 138 3.66 -9.99 -17.43
N LYS A 139 3.35 -11.10 -16.77
CA LYS A 139 2.10 -11.32 -16.04
C LYS A 139 2.44 -11.53 -14.57
N PHE A 140 1.57 -11.04 -13.70
CA PHE A 140 1.71 -11.18 -12.26
C PHE A 140 0.41 -11.74 -11.69
N SER A 141 0.51 -12.45 -10.57
CA SER A 141 -0.66 -12.81 -9.78
C SER A 141 -1.12 -11.61 -8.93
N ILE A 142 -2.41 -11.53 -8.64
CA ILE A 142 -2.97 -10.55 -7.71
C ILE A 142 -2.29 -10.69 -6.35
N CYS A 143 -2.11 -11.91 -5.88
CA CYS A 143 -1.39 -12.22 -4.64
C CYS A 143 -0.02 -11.52 -4.56
N ARG A 144 0.77 -11.60 -5.63
CA ARG A 144 2.08 -10.95 -5.69
C ARG A 144 1.99 -9.44 -5.61
N LEU A 145 1.09 -8.83 -6.38
CA LEU A 145 0.94 -7.37 -6.40
C LEU A 145 0.38 -6.84 -5.09
N VAL A 146 -0.61 -7.50 -4.52
CA VAL A 146 -1.15 -7.14 -3.20
C VAL A 146 -0.07 -7.25 -2.13
N HIS A 147 0.70 -8.35 -2.10
CA HIS A 147 1.81 -8.49 -1.14
C HIS A 147 2.83 -7.35 -1.25
N LEU A 148 3.25 -7.00 -2.45
CA LEU A 148 4.23 -5.93 -2.67
C LEU A 148 3.70 -4.57 -2.19
N ASN A 149 2.43 -4.29 -2.46
CA ASN A 149 1.80 -3.01 -2.13
C ASN A 149 1.25 -2.93 -0.69
N THR A 150 1.27 -4.02 0.06
CA THR A 150 0.85 -4.08 1.47
C THR A 150 1.98 -4.56 2.36
N VAL A 151 2.17 -5.87 2.49
CA VAL A 151 3.10 -6.50 3.44
C VAL A 151 4.51 -5.97 3.30
N THR A 152 5.03 -5.85 2.07
CA THR A 152 6.37 -5.33 1.81
C THR A 152 6.48 -3.87 2.22
N ASN A 153 5.52 -3.03 1.81
CA ASN A 153 5.52 -1.61 2.16
C ASN A 153 5.39 -1.40 3.67
N PHE A 154 4.48 -2.12 4.34
CA PHE A 154 4.30 -2.02 5.81
C PHE A 154 5.57 -2.38 6.56
N LYS A 155 6.27 -3.46 6.17
CA LYS A 155 7.55 -3.85 6.76
C LYS A 155 8.63 -2.79 6.57
N ASN A 156 8.77 -2.30 5.34
CA ASN A 156 9.79 -1.33 4.98
C ASN A 156 9.57 0.00 5.72
N PHE A 157 8.35 0.51 5.71
CA PHE A 157 8.05 1.78 6.40
C PHE A 157 7.97 1.62 7.91
N ARG A 158 7.63 0.46 8.45
CA ARG A 158 7.78 0.20 9.88
C ARG A 158 9.25 0.32 10.32
N ALA A 159 10.18 -0.21 9.56
CA ALA A 159 11.59 -0.06 9.87
C ALA A 159 12.03 1.41 9.81
N ARG A 160 11.57 2.15 8.79
CA ARG A 160 11.89 3.58 8.61
C ARG A 160 11.29 4.46 9.70
N ILE A 161 10.02 4.28 10.08
CA ILE A 161 9.39 5.08 11.14
C ILE A 161 10.07 4.86 12.50
N ARG A 162 10.49 3.63 12.81
CA ARG A 162 11.25 3.34 14.03
C ARG A 162 12.60 4.04 14.04
N LYS A 163 13.30 4.12 12.90
CA LYS A 163 14.54 4.87 12.76
C LYS A 163 14.27 6.37 12.87
N TRP A 164 13.22 6.88 12.22
CA TRP A 164 12.80 8.27 12.34
C TRP A 164 12.56 8.68 13.80
N LYS A 165 11.85 7.86 14.58
CA LYS A 165 11.62 8.09 16.01
C LYS A 165 12.91 8.18 16.82
N LYS A 166 13.92 7.36 16.50
CA LYS A 166 15.23 7.43 17.18
C LYS A 166 15.98 8.72 16.89
N ASN A 167 15.87 9.23 15.66
CA ASN A 167 16.57 10.43 15.23
C ASN A 167 15.88 11.72 15.69
N ASN A 168 14.58 11.67 16.05
CA ASN A 168 13.74 12.83 16.29
C ASN A 168 13.06 12.88 17.67
N LYS A 169 13.42 11.95 18.55
CA LYS A 169 13.03 11.98 19.98
C LYS A 169 14.02 12.77 20.81
#